data_8d5efb2e25c083b411408058845ecb83
#
_entry.id   8d5efb2e25c083b411408058845ecb83
#
_cell.length_a   1.000
_cell.length_b   1.000
_cell.length_c   1.000
_cell.angle_alpha   90.00
_cell.angle_beta   90.00
_cell.angle_gamma   90.00
#
_symmetry.space_group_name_H-M   'P 1'
#
loop_
_entity.id
_entity.type
_entity.pdbx_description
1 polymer ?
#
loop_
_entity_poly.entity_id
_entity_poly.type
_entity_poly.pdbx_seq_one_letter_code
_entity_poly.pdbx_strand_id
1 'polypeptide(L)'
;ALDVHVLGGTKPRPTPLLKDGSETPMRRINFSPEPGIRLTANETLGKAPRKKGKVILLSLDGEVKTAENKLAMVLHQTGRTVLTLSLRATGTHAYAHDKIRRAPDHNTAEWSLWLGQPLIGQWVRDVRTLLDALEKNTDPITIIGDGPAGVVALCAGALDKRIAHTVTTGSLASYISDVPYTGQRLGLMAPKVLLEAGDIPHLAALIAPRRLTIAGAVHGSGKTLTEAELKANFKFTRRFYIGDSFTANPVGDAKAILRILK
;
A
#
# COMPACT_ATOMS: atom_id res chain seq x y z
N ALA A 1 -17.91 -6.22 5.39
CA ALA A 1 -17.16 -7.42 5.79
C ALA A 1 -15.64 -7.13 5.82
N LEU A 2 -15.00 -6.73 4.70
CA LEU A 2 -13.54 -6.54 4.63
C LEU A 2 -12.97 -5.70 5.78
N ASP A 3 -13.56 -4.53 6.09
CA ASP A 3 -13.05 -3.62 7.13
C ASP A 3 -13.07 -4.22 8.53
N VAL A 4 -14.22 -4.69 8.98
CA VAL A 4 -14.42 -5.10 10.38
C VAL A 4 -14.03 -6.56 10.62
N HIS A 5 -14.54 -7.47 9.82
CA HIS A 5 -14.39 -8.91 10.05
C HIS A 5 -13.05 -9.46 9.61
N VAL A 6 -12.47 -8.90 8.53
CA VAL A 6 -11.21 -9.39 7.95
C VAL A 6 -10.01 -8.63 8.48
N LEU A 7 -10.08 -7.31 8.50
CA LEU A 7 -8.96 -6.42 8.85
C LEU A 7 -8.98 -5.92 10.31
N GLY A 8 -9.97 -6.33 11.11
CA GLY A 8 -10.05 -5.96 12.53
C GLY A 8 -10.44 -4.49 12.77
N GLY A 9 -11.02 -3.83 11.77
CA GLY A 9 -11.43 -2.43 11.82
C GLY A 9 -10.30 -1.47 11.49
N THR A 10 -10.41 -0.80 10.35
CA THR A 10 -9.38 0.10 9.82
C THR A 10 -9.74 1.59 9.92
N LYS A 11 -10.89 1.91 10.54
CA LYS A 11 -11.28 3.31 10.74
C LYS A 11 -10.25 4.02 11.61
N PRO A 12 -9.77 5.20 11.17
CA PRO A 12 -8.94 6.04 12.02
C PRO A 12 -9.66 6.37 13.34
N ARG A 13 -8.89 6.44 14.41
CA ARG A 13 -9.39 6.98 15.70
C ARG A 13 -8.97 8.44 15.74
N PRO A 14 -9.86 9.39 16.01
CA PRO A 14 -9.50 10.80 16.09
C PRO A 14 -8.38 11.01 17.10
N THR A 15 -7.23 11.49 16.63
CA THR A 15 -6.11 11.88 17.45
C THR A 15 -5.57 13.20 16.94
N PRO A 16 -5.15 14.14 17.80
CA PRO A 16 -4.61 15.43 17.39
C PRO A 16 -3.40 15.25 16.47
N LEU A 17 -3.37 16.01 15.39
CA LEU A 17 -2.24 16.09 14.48
C LEU A 17 -1.12 16.92 15.13
N LEU A 18 0.05 16.38 15.21
CA LEU A 18 1.26 17.13 15.54
C LEU A 18 1.83 17.68 14.24
N LYS A 19 1.58 18.94 13.95
CA LYS A 19 2.21 19.63 12.82
C LYS A 19 3.62 20.04 13.22
N ASP A 20 4.60 19.55 12.51
CA ASP A 20 5.96 20.05 12.60
C ASP A 20 6.21 21.05 11.48
N GLY A 21 6.59 22.27 11.82
CA GLY A 21 6.61 23.39 10.88
C GLY A 21 8.00 23.66 10.30
N SER A 22 8.64 22.75 9.61
CA SER A 22 9.87 23.07 8.87
C SER A 22 9.55 23.44 7.42
N GLU A 23 9.89 24.67 7.02
CA GLU A 23 9.81 25.21 5.65
C GLU A 23 10.99 24.74 4.77
N THR A 24 11.22 23.45 4.71
CA THR A 24 12.19 22.84 3.78
C THR A 24 11.42 22.21 2.62
N PRO A 25 12.05 21.88 1.49
CA PRO A 25 11.39 21.16 0.40
C PRO A 25 10.83 19.80 0.81
N MET A 26 11.20 19.32 2.01
CA MET A 26 10.68 18.13 2.64
C MET A 26 9.98 18.48 3.95
N ARG A 27 8.68 18.20 4.03
CA ARG A 27 7.85 18.43 5.20
C ARG A 27 7.56 17.11 5.89
N ARG A 28 7.65 17.10 7.24
CA ARG A 28 7.21 15.96 8.06
C ARG A 28 5.77 16.14 8.51
N ILE A 29 4.98 15.10 8.37
CA ILE A 29 3.61 15.01 8.87
C ILE A 29 3.59 13.93 9.94
N ASN A 30 3.53 14.35 11.20
CA ASN A 30 3.41 13.45 12.33
C ASN A 30 1.93 13.20 12.63
N PHE A 31 1.54 11.95 12.82
CA PHE A 31 0.17 11.58 13.10
C PHE A 31 0.12 10.33 13.99
N SER A 32 -1.04 10.11 14.61
CA SER A 32 -1.26 8.98 15.52
C SER A 32 -2.49 8.22 15.10
N PRO A 33 -2.36 7.00 14.56
CA PRO A 33 -3.51 6.19 14.14
C PRO A 33 -4.31 5.63 15.31
N GLU A 34 -3.71 5.58 16.49
CA GLU A 34 -4.33 5.16 17.74
C GLU A 34 -3.46 5.58 18.94
N PRO A 35 -4.00 5.58 20.18
CA PRO A 35 -3.25 5.93 21.36
C PRO A 35 -1.97 5.11 21.49
N GLY A 36 -0.84 5.79 21.75
CA GLY A 36 0.49 5.17 21.89
C GLY A 36 1.24 4.91 20.60
N ILE A 37 0.61 4.95 19.44
CA ILE A 37 1.27 4.77 18.13
C ILE A 37 1.49 6.14 17.48
N ARG A 38 2.76 6.48 17.25
CA ARG A 38 3.17 7.70 16.54
C ARG A 38 3.88 7.33 15.25
N LEU A 39 3.41 7.86 14.15
CA LEU A 39 3.95 7.61 12.83
C LEU A 39 4.29 8.93 12.13
N THR A 40 5.15 8.82 11.12
CA THR A 40 5.60 9.96 10.32
C THR A 40 5.44 9.65 8.84
N ALA A 41 4.98 10.65 8.10
CA ALA A 41 5.09 10.66 6.64
C ALA A 41 5.99 11.83 6.22
N ASN A 42 6.89 11.58 5.27
CA ASN A 42 7.71 12.62 4.65
C ASN A 42 7.05 13.05 3.35
N GLU A 43 6.70 14.32 3.27
CA GLU A 43 6.13 14.95 2.08
C GLU A 43 7.23 15.76 1.37
N THR A 44 7.59 15.33 0.16
CA THR A 44 8.46 16.11 -0.74
C THR A 44 7.59 16.84 -1.74
N LEU A 45 7.63 18.18 -1.71
CA LEU A 45 6.80 19.01 -2.55
C LEU A 45 7.24 18.94 -4.01
N GLY A 46 6.28 18.72 -4.89
CA GLY A 46 6.50 18.76 -6.34
C GLY A 46 6.51 20.19 -6.89
N LYS A 47 7.18 20.39 -8.01
CA LYS A 47 7.25 21.70 -8.70
C LYS A 47 5.89 22.16 -9.27
N ALA A 48 4.96 21.24 -9.50
CA ALA A 48 3.62 21.53 -10.03
C ALA A 48 2.53 20.68 -9.34
N PRO A 49 2.39 20.76 -7.99
CA PRO A 49 1.59 19.82 -7.22
C PRO A 49 0.10 19.85 -7.58
N ARG A 50 -0.49 21.03 -7.73
CA ARG A 50 -1.93 21.18 -8.01
C ARG A 50 -2.39 20.60 -9.35
N LYS A 51 -1.51 20.52 -10.35
CA LYS A 51 -1.85 19.97 -11.67
C LYS A 51 -1.70 18.45 -11.77
N LYS A 52 -0.88 17.85 -10.89
CA LYS A 52 -0.47 16.45 -11.01
C LYS A 52 -0.91 15.56 -9.85
N GLY A 53 -1.50 16.14 -8.79
CA GLY A 53 -1.95 15.43 -7.61
C GLY A 53 -0.81 14.95 -6.70
N LYS A 54 -1.19 14.19 -5.66
CA LYS A 54 -0.26 13.62 -4.67
C LYS A 54 -0.08 12.13 -4.88
N VAL A 55 1.12 11.64 -4.64
CA VAL A 55 1.46 10.22 -4.63
C VAL A 55 1.84 9.80 -3.23
N ILE A 56 1.17 8.79 -2.68
CA ILE A 56 1.57 8.11 -1.45
C ILE A 56 2.28 6.83 -1.87
N LEU A 57 3.57 6.72 -1.57
CA LEU A 57 4.38 5.54 -1.83
C LEU A 57 4.51 4.71 -0.56
N LEU A 58 4.07 3.47 -0.61
CA LEU A 58 4.14 2.49 0.46
C LEU A 58 5.21 1.44 0.17
N SER A 59 6.03 1.14 1.16
CA SER A 59 6.90 -0.04 1.21
C SER A 59 6.90 -0.59 2.63
N LEU A 60 7.07 -1.91 2.77
CA LEU A 60 7.21 -2.56 4.07
C LEU A 60 8.68 -2.67 4.53
N ASP A 61 9.62 -2.06 3.80
CA ASP A 61 11.03 -2.00 4.19
C ASP A 61 11.38 -0.78 5.05
N GLY A 62 10.37 0.04 5.34
CA GLY A 62 10.50 1.27 6.12
C GLY A 62 10.79 2.49 5.26
N GLU A 63 10.60 3.65 5.89
CA GLU A 63 10.62 4.96 5.25
C GLU A 63 11.93 5.29 4.56
N VAL A 64 13.08 5.06 5.23
CA VAL A 64 14.41 5.40 4.70
C VAL A 64 14.66 4.65 3.39
N LYS A 65 14.49 3.33 3.41
CA LYS A 65 14.66 2.52 2.20
C LYS A 65 13.65 2.88 1.11
N THR A 66 12.43 3.29 1.49
CA THR A 66 11.41 3.74 0.54
C THR A 66 11.83 5.03 -0.13
N ALA A 67 12.39 5.98 0.61
CA ALA A 67 12.87 7.26 0.05
C ALA A 67 14.07 7.09 -0.88
N GLU A 68 14.94 6.09 -0.62
CA GLU A 68 16.13 5.77 -1.41
C GLU A 68 15.84 4.89 -2.64
N ASN A 69 14.62 4.38 -2.74
CA ASN A 69 14.25 3.47 -3.80
C ASN A 69 14.14 4.22 -5.16
N LYS A 70 14.49 3.53 -6.25
CA LYS A 70 14.46 4.08 -7.61
C LYS A 70 13.09 4.65 -8.00
N LEU A 71 12.01 4.05 -7.50
CA LEU A 71 10.65 4.52 -7.77
C LEU A 71 10.40 5.88 -7.12
N ALA A 72 10.80 6.08 -5.85
CA ALA A 72 10.69 7.36 -5.15
C ALA A 72 11.48 8.45 -5.90
N MET A 73 12.74 8.17 -6.24
CA MET A 73 13.61 9.11 -6.97
C MET A 73 12.99 9.55 -8.30
N VAL A 74 12.42 8.60 -9.03
CA VAL A 74 11.79 8.85 -10.33
C VAL A 74 10.48 9.61 -10.17
N LEU A 75 9.69 9.32 -9.15
CA LEU A 75 8.45 10.05 -8.83
C LEU A 75 8.73 11.53 -8.51
N HIS A 76 9.78 11.84 -7.76
CA HIS A 76 10.19 13.22 -7.49
C HIS A 76 10.51 14.01 -8.77
N GLN A 77 11.07 13.35 -9.80
CA GLN A 77 11.36 13.97 -11.09
C GLN A 77 10.10 14.35 -11.89
N THR A 78 8.94 13.78 -11.56
CA THR A 78 7.67 14.09 -12.26
C THR A 78 7.08 15.45 -11.91
N GLY A 79 7.59 16.13 -10.88
CA GLY A 79 7.04 17.36 -10.34
C GLY A 79 5.77 17.15 -9.51
N ARG A 80 5.43 15.89 -9.15
CA ARG A 80 4.34 15.55 -8.21
C ARG A 80 4.80 15.71 -6.77
N THR A 81 3.88 15.98 -5.88
CA THR A 81 4.13 15.84 -4.45
C THR A 81 4.13 14.35 -4.09
N VAL A 82 5.22 13.89 -3.47
CA VAL A 82 5.40 12.49 -3.07
C VAL A 82 5.45 12.40 -1.55
N LEU A 83 4.62 11.53 -0.99
CA LEU A 83 4.65 11.17 0.42
C LEU A 83 5.20 9.75 0.56
N THR A 84 6.21 9.59 1.41
CA THR A 84 6.68 8.27 1.86
C THR A 84 6.21 8.07 3.29
N LEU A 85 5.54 6.95 3.56
CA LEU A 85 4.92 6.67 4.85
C LEU A 85 5.70 5.60 5.61
N SER A 86 6.08 5.91 6.85
CA SER A 86 6.50 4.90 7.84
C SER A 86 5.27 4.17 8.38
N LEU A 87 5.07 2.93 7.95
CA LEU A 87 4.05 2.06 8.53
C LEU A 87 4.56 1.47 9.87
N ARG A 88 3.65 1.22 10.81
CA ARG A 88 4.01 0.55 12.08
C ARG A 88 4.71 -0.78 11.83
N ALA A 89 5.55 -1.20 12.75
CA ALA A 89 6.35 -2.44 12.67
C ALA A 89 7.20 -2.56 11.40
N THR A 90 7.57 -1.43 10.77
CA THR A 90 8.48 -1.41 9.62
C THR A 90 9.64 -0.43 9.86
N GLY A 91 10.78 -0.67 9.24
CA GLY A 91 11.95 0.20 9.34
C GLY A 91 12.34 0.50 10.80
N THR A 92 12.36 1.79 11.16
CA THR A 92 12.69 2.25 12.52
C THR A 92 11.62 1.91 13.57
N HIS A 93 10.40 1.55 13.14
CA HIS A 93 9.31 1.10 14.00
C HIS A 93 9.26 -0.43 14.13
N ALA A 94 10.17 -1.16 13.50
CA ALA A 94 10.24 -2.61 13.63
C ALA A 94 10.74 -3.02 15.02
N TYR A 95 10.14 -4.05 15.59
CA TYR A 95 10.64 -4.65 16.83
C TYR A 95 11.96 -5.38 16.56
N ALA A 96 12.97 -5.14 17.38
CA ALA A 96 14.34 -5.65 17.16
C ALA A 96 14.42 -7.19 17.07
N HIS A 97 13.54 -7.92 17.78
CA HIS A 97 13.49 -9.38 17.81
C HIS A 97 12.28 -9.97 17.08
N ASP A 98 11.76 -9.23 16.09
CA ASP A 98 10.54 -9.61 15.36
C ASP A 98 10.75 -10.78 14.40
N LYS A 99 11.95 -10.84 13.81
CA LYS A 99 12.29 -11.79 12.76
C LYS A 99 12.46 -13.21 13.28
N ILE A 100 11.69 -14.15 12.70
CA ILE A 100 11.92 -15.59 12.81
C ILE A 100 12.16 -16.17 11.41
N ARG A 101 13.30 -16.82 11.20
CA ARG A 101 13.73 -17.39 9.92
C ARG A 101 13.65 -16.37 8.77
N ARG A 102 12.71 -16.55 7.82
CA ARG A 102 12.51 -15.68 6.64
C ARG A 102 11.42 -14.63 6.82
N ALA A 103 10.66 -14.67 7.90
CA ALA A 103 9.60 -13.71 8.21
C ALA A 103 10.16 -12.58 9.08
N PRO A 104 10.39 -11.39 8.52
CA PRO A 104 11.00 -10.27 9.26
C PRO A 104 10.06 -9.60 10.26
N ASP A 105 8.76 -9.86 10.16
CA ASP A 105 7.66 -9.31 10.96
C ASP A 105 6.89 -10.40 11.71
N HIS A 106 7.55 -11.52 12.04
CA HIS A 106 6.90 -12.72 12.55
C HIS A 106 6.12 -12.48 13.84
N ASN A 107 6.79 -12.03 14.89
CA ASN A 107 6.18 -11.91 16.21
C ASN A 107 5.08 -10.86 16.22
N THR A 108 5.33 -9.70 15.62
CA THR A 108 4.32 -8.63 15.54
C THR A 108 3.10 -9.10 14.74
N ALA A 109 3.28 -9.80 13.64
CA ALA A 109 2.18 -10.33 12.83
C ALA A 109 1.36 -11.36 13.60
N GLU A 110 2.02 -12.30 14.28
CA GLU A 110 1.37 -13.35 15.05
C GLU A 110 0.59 -12.79 16.24
N TRP A 111 1.21 -11.93 17.04
CA TRP A 111 0.54 -11.27 18.17
C TRP A 111 -0.63 -10.41 17.74
N SER A 112 -0.51 -9.73 16.61
CA SER A 112 -1.61 -8.98 16.02
C SER A 112 -2.82 -9.87 15.66
N LEU A 113 -2.57 -11.06 15.14
CA LEU A 113 -3.63 -12.03 14.85
C LEU A 113 -4.29 -12.55 16.14
N TRP A 114 -3.52 -12.85 17.18
CA TRP A 114 -4.07 -13.29 18.48
C TRP A 114 -4.96 -12.23 19.14
N LEU A 115 -4.64 -10.96 18.92
CA LEU A 115 -5.47 -9.84 19.39
C LEU A 115 -6.68 -9.53 18.51
N GLY A 116 -6.89 -10.31 17.43
CA GLY A 116 -7.97 -10.06 16.47
C GLY A 116 -7.80 -8.82 15.63
N GLN A 117 -6.59 -8.26 15.57
CA GLN A 117 -6.23 -7.07 14.80
C GLN A 117 -5.08 -7.40 13.82
N PRO A 118 -5.34 -8.08 12.71
CA PRO A 118 -4.31 -8.45 11.75
C PRO A 118 -3.43 -7.28 11.35
N LEU A 119 -2.13 -7.49 11.23
CA LEU A 119 -1.16 -6.41 10.98
C LEU A 119 -1.45 -5.66 9.67
N ILE A 120 -1.93 -6.36 8.63
CA ILE A 120 -2.41 -5.71 7.39
C ILE A 120 -3.53 -4.69 7.66
N GLY A 121 -4.45 -5.00 8.55
CA GLY A 121 -5.53 -4.07 8.93
C GLY A 121 -5.00 -2.85 9.66
N GLN A 122 -3.98 -3.03 10.49
CA GLN A 122 -3.31 -1.93 11.17
C GLN A 122 -2.56 -1.03 10.17
N TRP A 123 -1.86 -1.59 9.18
CA TRP A 123 -1.23 -0.83 8.10
C TRP A 123 -2.25 -0.04 7.26
N VAL A 124 -3.40 -0.62 6.97
CA VAL A 124 -4.50 0.09 6.28
C VAL A 124 -5.02 1.25 7.13
N ARG A 125 -5.13 1.08 8.45
CA ARG A 125 -5.50 2.16 9.39
C ARG A 125 -4.47 3.27 9.37
N ASP A 126 -3.19 2.96 9.34
CA ASP A 126 -2.10 3.95 9.25
C ASP A 126 -2.24 4.81 7.99
N VAL A 127 -2.49 4.18 6.84
CA VAL A 127 -2.74 4.89 5.57
C VAL A 127 -3.96 5.79 5.67
N ARG A 128 -5.08 5.29 6.19
CA ARG A 128 -6.33 6.07 6.30
C ARG A 128 -6.19 7.23 7.27
N THR A 129 -5.42 7.06 8.35
CA THR A 129 -5.10 8.17 9.27
C THR A 129 -4.26 9.24 8.61
N LEU A 130 -3.28 8.86 7.78
CA LEU A 130 -2.55 9.84 6.97
C LEU A 130 -3.50 10.59 6.03
N LEU A 131 -4.44 9.90 5.39
CA LEU A 131 -5.44 10.56 4.53
C LEU A 131 -6.32 11.56 5.30
N ASP A 132 -6.65 11.28 6.57
CA ASP A 132 -7.36 12.23 7.44
C ASP A 132 -6.47 13.44 7.77
N ALA A 133 -5.17 13.22 7.97
CA ALA A 133 -4.21 14.31 8.15
C ALA A 133 -4.07 15.22 6.92
N LEU A 134 -4.41 14.70 5.74
CA LEU A 134 -4.43 15.42 4.47
C LEU A 134 -5.80 15.97 4.08
N GLU A 135 -6.78 15.96 4.97
CA GLU A 135 -8.22 16.20 4.70
C GLU A 135 -8.51 17.52 3.96
N LYS A 136 -7.70 18.56 4.18
CA LYS A 136 -7.80 19.84 3.45
C LYS A 136 -7.28 19.78 2.00
N ASN A 137 -6.81 18.60 1.57
CA ASN A 137 -6.28 18.42 0.23
C ASN A 137 -7.39 18.05 -0.75
N THR A 138 -7.54 18.87 -1.78
CA THR A 138 -8.48 18.62 -2.90
C THR A 138 -7.82 17.96 -4.10
N ASP A 139 -6.49 17.74 -4.06
CA ASP A 139 -5.75 17.12 -5.16
C ASP A 139 -6.04 15.62 -5.24
N PRO A 140 -6.10 15.04 -6.45
CA PRO A 140 -6.25 13.60 -6.61
C PRO A 140 -5.10 12.84 -5.94
N ILE A 141 -5.44 11.82 -5.15
CA ILE A 141 -4.45 10.98 -4.46
C ILE A 141 -4.26 9.69 -5.24
N THR A 142 -3.01 9.42 -5.59
CA THR A 142 -2.56 8.12 -6.09
C THR A 142 -1.83 7.39 -4.98
N ILE A 143 -2.20 6.15 -4.69
CA ILE A 143 -1.44 5.29 -3.79
C ILE A 143 -0.66 4.26 -4.61
N ILE A 144 0.61 4.09 -4.30
CA ILE A 144 1.48 3.10 -4.93
C ILE A 144 2.01 2.18 -3.84
N GLY A 145 1.70 0.90 -3.94
CA GLY A 145 2.29 -0.14 -3.07
C GLY A 145 3.42 -0.87 -3.79
N ASP A 146 4.64 -0.75 -3.27
CA ASP A 146 5.84 -1.39 -3.81
C ASP A 146 6.07 -2.74 -3.13
N GLY A 147 6.26 -3.79 -3.92
CA GLY A 147 6.42 -5.15 -3.44
C GLY A 147 5.24 -5.62 -2.58
N PRO A 148 5.51 -6.21 -1.41
CA PRO A 148 4.46 -6.69 -0.49
C PRO A 148 3.45 -5.61 -0.07
N ALA A 149 3.84 -4.32 -0.04
CA ALA A 149 2.95 -3.23 0.30
C ALA A 149 1.82 -3.00 -0.71
N GLY A 150 1.89 -3.62 -1.89
CA GLY A 150 0.81 -3.57 -2.87
C GLY A 150 -0.51 -4.12 -2.35
N VAL A 151 -0.49 -5.15 -1.50
CA VAL A 151 -1.72 -5.69 -0.89
C VAL A 151 -2.33 -4.70 0.09
N VAL A 152 -1.49 -3.97 0.85
CA VAL A 152 -1.96 -2.88 1.72
C VAL A 152 -2.60 -1.76 0.89
N ALA A 153 -1.97 -1.39 -0.24
CA ALA A 153 -2.51 -0.39 -1.15
C ALA A 153 -3.87 -0.81 -1.74
N LEU A 154 -4.05 -2.09 -2.11
CA LEU A 154 -5.33 -2.62 -2.57
C LEU A 154 -6.42 -2.51 -1.50
N CYS A 155 -6.13 -2.92 -0.27
CA CYS A 155 -7.08 -2.83 0.83
C CYS A 155 -7.43 -1.36 1.16
N ALA A 156 -6.45 -0.46 1.21
CA ALA A 156 -6.69 0.96 1.41
C ALA A 156 -7.52 1.56 0.27
N GLY A 157 -7.17 1.23 -0.98
CA GLY A 157 -7.91 1.64 -2.16
C GLY A 157 -9.36 1.15 -2.16
N ALA A 158 -9.62 -0.08 -1.73
CA ALA A 158 -10.97 -0.61 -1.62
C ALA A 158 -11.82 0.13 -0.56
N LEU A 159 -11.21 0.52 0.55
CA LEU A 159 -11.91 1.07 1.73
C LEU A 159 -11.98 2.59 1.77
N ASP A 160 -11.12 3.31 1.03
CA ASP A 160 -11.06 4.77 1.09
C ASP A 160 -11.26 5.43 -0.28
N LYS A 161 -12.39 6.11 -0.42
CA LYS A 161 -12.79 6.75 -1.68
C LYS A 161 -11.96 7.97 -2.07
N ARG A 162 -11.15 8.53 -1.16
CA ARG A 162 -10.22 9.64 -1.44
C ARG A 162 -9.07 9.20 -2.34
N ILE A 163 -8.79 7.90 -2.40
CA ILE A 163 -7.79 7.33 -3.29
C ILE A 163 -8.40 7.21 -4.69
N ALA A 164 -7.98 8.09 -5.59
CA ALA A 164 -8.47 8.14 -6.97
C ALA A 164 -7.83 7.07 -7.87
N HIS A 165 -6.57 6.71 -7.61
CA HIS A 165 -5.83 5.70 -8.36
C HIS A 165 -5.01 4.82 -7.42
N THR A 166 -5.20 3.52 -7.52
CA THR A 166 -4.38 2.52 -6.80
C THR A 166 -3.44 1.85 -7.79
N VAL A 167 -2.17 1.79 -7.43
CA VAL A 167 -1.11 1.14 -8.22
C VAL A 167 -0.40 0.13 -7.34
N THR A 168 -0.17 -1.07 -7.84
CA THR A 168 0.73 -2.05 -7.21
C THR A 168 1.89 -2.36 -8.15
N THR A 169 3.09 -2.50 -7.60
CA THR A 169 4.26 -2.94 -8.37
C THR A 169 5.00 -4.05 -7.64
N GLY A 170 5.31 -5.15 -8.35
CA GLY A 170 5.98 -6.29 -7.74
C GLY A 170 5.20 -6.98 -6.62
N SER A 171 3.88 -6.77 -6.55
CA SER A 171 3.04 -7.28 -5.48
C SER A 171 2.55 -8.70 -5.74
N LEU A 172 2.22 -9.42 -4.65
CA LEU A 172 1.62 -10.74 -4.70
C LEU A 172 0.33 -10.72 -5.54
N ALA A 173 0.19 -11.68 -6.47
CA ALA A 173 -0.95 -11.78 -7.36
C ALA A 173 -2.12 -12.59 -6.76
N SER A 174 -1.79 -13.54 -5.87
CA SER A 174 -2.75 -14.45 -5.22
C SER A 174 -2.19 -14.95 -3.89
N TYR A 175 -3.05 -15.11 -2.91
CA TYR A 175 -2.72 -15.84 -1.68
C TYR A 175 -2.66 -17.36 -1.87
N ILE A 176 -3.12 -17.85 -3.02
CA ILE A 176 -3.05 -19.28 -3.34
C ILE A 176 -1.72 -19.53 -4.02
N SER A 177 -0.88 -20.38 -3.42
CA SER A 177 0.46 -20.69 -3.92
C SER A 177 0.80 -22.15 -3.65
N ASP A 178 1.26 -22.85 -4.69
CA ASP A 178 1.72 -24.25 -4.58
C ASP A 178 3.13 -24.37 -4.00
N VAL A 179 3.79 -23.25 -3.75
CA VAL A 179 5.16 -23.19 -3.23
C VAL A 179 5.26 -22.19 -2.06
N PRO A 180 6.26 -22.36 -1.18
CA PRO A 180 6.47 -21.43 -0.08
C PRO A 180 6.68 -19.98 -0.56
N TYR A 181 6.12 -19.01 0.17
CA TYR A 181 6.28 -17.60 -0.14
C TYR A 181 7.73 -17.16 -0.01
N THR A 182 8.15 -16.33 -0.97
CA THR A 182 9.47 -15.70 -0.99
C THR A 182 9.30 -14.19 -1.08
N GLY A 183 10.02 -13.44 -0.22
CA GLY A 183 9.99 -11.98 -0.23
C GLY A 183 8.69 -11.35 0.27
N GLN A 184 7.78 -12.13 0.86
CA GLN A 184 6.55 -11.64 1.43
C GLN A 184 6.68 -11.35 2.94
N ARG A 185 5.68 -10.69 3.50
CA ARG A 185 5.57 -10.37 4.93
C ARG A 185 4.49 -11.23 5.58
N LEU A 186 4.74 -11.74 6.79
CA LEU A 186 3.74 -12.52 7.51
C LEU A 186 2.52 -11.69 7.88
N GLY A 187 2.70 -10.40 8.15
CA GLY A 187 1.62 -9.47 8.45
C GLY A 187 0.58 -9.28 7.34
N LEU A 188 0.90 -9.68 6.09
CA LEU A 188 -0.08 -9.73 5.00
C LEU A 188 -1.00 -10.94 5.09
N MET A 189 -0.59 -11.99 5.82
CA MET A 189 -1.30 -13.26 5.89
C MET A 189 -2.43 -13.17 6.91
N ALA A 190 -3.56 -12.58 6.49
CA ALA A 190 -4.80 -12.56 7.26
C ALA A 190 -5.70 -13.70 6.79
N PRO A 191 -5.83 -14.81 7.55
CA PRO A 191 -6.56 -16.01 7.09
C PRO A 191 -7.99 -15.74 6.65
N LYS A 192 -8.65 -14.78 7.31
CA LYS A 192 -10.02 -14.38 6.96
C LYS A 192 -10.16 -13.70 5.59
N VAL A 193 -9.07 -13.23 4.97
CA VAL A 193 -9.13 -12.66 3.61
C VAL A 193 -9.70 -13.68 2.65
N LEU A 194 -9.11 -14.88 2.60
CA LEU A 194 -9.57 -15.96 1.71
C LEU A 194 -10.96 -16.47 2.08
N LEU A 195 -11.30 -16.52 3.37
CA LEU A 195 -12.56 -17.07 3.84
C LEU A 195 -13.76 -16.13 3.63
N GLU A 196 -13.58 -14.83 3.77
CA GLU A 196 -14.69 -13.87 3.82
C GLU A 196 -14.65 -12.80 2.73
N ALA A 197 -13.47 -12.48 2.19
CA ALA A 197 -13.31 -11.45 1.14
C ALA A 197 -12.90 -12.03 -0.20
N GLY A 198 -12.31 -13.20 -0.22
CA GLY A 198 -11.72 -13.85 -1.38
C GLY A 198 -10.24 -13.52 -1.54
N ASP A 199 -9.68 -13.82 -2.70
CA ASP A 199 -8.26 -13.64 -3.00
C ASP A 199 -7.95 -12.20 -3.49
N ILE A 200 -6.69 -11.91 -3.77
CA ILE A 200 -6.18 -10.62 -4.25
C ILE A 200 -6.96 -10.08 -5.46
N PRO A 201 -7.32 -10.87 -6.49
CA PRO A 201 -8.19 -10.39 -7.58
C PRO A 201 -9.56 -9.88 -7.12
N HIS A 202 -10.11 -10.42 -6.02
CA HIS A 202 -11.36 -9.96 -5.44
C HIS A 202 -11.18 -8.63 -4.70
N LEU A 203 -10.08 -8.48 -3.94
CA LEU A 203 -9.72 -7.20 -3.31
C LEU A 203 -9.54 -6.10 -4.36
N ALA A 204 -8.88 -6.42 -5.47
CA ALA A 204 -8.69 -5.53 -6.61
C ALA A 204 -10.03 -5.10 -7.24
N ALA A 205 -11.02 -6.00 -7.32
CA ALA A 205 -12.35 -5.70 -7.85
C ALA A 205 -13.13 -4.70 -6.96
N LEU A 206 -12.89 -4.67 -5.65
CA LEU A 206 -13.55 -3.75 -4.71
C LEU A 206 -13.17 -2.28 -4.92
N ILE A 207 -12.12 -1.99 -5.67
CA ILE A 207 -11.68 -0.61 -5.98
C ILE A 207 -12.54 0.01 -7.07
N ALA A 208 -13.15 -0.81 -7.94
CA ALA A 208 -13.99 -0.32 -9.03
C ALA A 208 -15.07 0.68 -8.56
N PRO A 209 -15.43 1.68 -9.38
CA PRO A 209 -14.97 1.96 -10.73
C PRO A 209 -13.70 2.83 -10.81
N ARG A 210 -13.04 3.14 -9.66
CA ARG A 210 -11.85 3.96 -9.59
C ARG A 210 -10.66 3.28 -10.27
N ARG A 211 -9.67 4.06 -10.60
CA ARG A 211 -8.53 3.59 -11.38
C ARG A 211 -7.66 2.60 -10.62
N LEU A 212 -7.33 1.48 -11.25
CA LEU A 212 -6.44 0.45 -10.71
C LEU A 212 -5.39 0.04 -11.74
N THR A 213 -4.14 -0.04 -11.30
CA THR A 213 -3.05 -0.58 -12.10
C THR A 213 -2.30 -1.66 -11.32
N ILE A 214 -2.17 -2.83 -11.92
CA ILE A 214 -1.34 -3.94 -11.43
C ILE A 214 -0.11 -4.03 -12.35
N ALA A 215 1.08 -3.84 -11.81
CA ALA A 215 2.33 -3.83 -12.58
C ALA A 215 3.33 -4.84 -12.00
N GLY A 216 3.85 -5.75 -12.83
CA GLY A 216 4.88 -6.70 -12.41
C GLY A 216 4.47 -7.61 -11.25
N ALA A 217 3.19 -8.02 -11.18
CA ALA A 217 2.70 -8.89 -10.12
C ALA A 217 3.50 -10.21 -10.05
N VAL A 218 3.65 -10.77 -8.85
CA VAL A 218 4.48 -11.94 -8.60
C VAL A 218 3.68 -13.12 -8.03
N HIS A 219 4.14 -14.32 -8.31
CA HIS A 219 3.72 -15.55 -7.63
C HIS A 219 4.21 -15.58 -6.16
N GLY A 220 3.69 -16.51 -5.37
CA GLY A 220 4.21 -16.77 -4.03
C GLY A 220 5.73 -17.04 -3.99
N SER A 221 6.29 -17.65 -5.02
CA SER A 221 7.73 -17.85 -5.21
C SER A 221 8.54 -16.57 -5.44
N GLY A 222 7.89 -15.42 -5.64
CA GLY A 222 8.53 -14.15 -6.02
C GLY A 222 8.80 -13.99 -7.53
N LYS A 223 8.50 -15.00 -8.35
CA LYS A 223 8.63 -14.91 -9.81
C LYS A 223 7.53 -14.02 -10.40
N THR A 224 7.88 -13.12 -11.29
CA THR A 224 6.91 -12.26 -11.99
C THR A 224 6.00 -13.09 -12.90
N LEU A 225 4.70 -12.76 -12.90
CA LEU A 225 3.73 -13.37 -13.80
C LEU A 225 3.99 -12.95 -15.24
N THR A 226 3.83 -13.90 -16.14
CA THR A 226 3.74 -13.64 -17.58
C THR A 226 2.45 -12.87 -17.90
N GLU A 227 2.36 -12.29 -19.09
CA GLU A 227 1.16 -11.59 -19.52
C GLU A 227 -0.08 -12.50 -19.52
N ALA A 228 0.09 -13.76 -19.95
CA ALA A 228 -1.00 -14.74 -19.97
C ALA A 228 -1.48 -15.09 -18.56
N GLU A 229 -0.55 -15.36 -17.62
CA GLU A 229 -0.87 -15.62 -16.22
C GLU A 229 -1.54 -14.42 -15.56
N LEU A 230 -1.04 -13.20 -15.82
CA LEU A 230 -1.60 -11.96 -15.29
C LEU A 230 -3.05 -11.76 -15.78
N LYS A 231 -3.29 -11.96 -17.07
CA LYS A 231 -4.63 -11.87 -17.68
C LYS A 231 -5.59 -12.92 -17.07
N ALA A 232 -5.11 -14.16 -16.89
CA ALA A 232 -5.91 -15.21 -16.29
C ALA A 232 -6.25 -14.92 -14.83
N ASN A 233 -5.25 -14.52 -14.03
CA ASN A 233 -5.41 -14.25 -12.60
C ASN A 233 -6.40 -13.10 -12.34
N PHE A 234 -6.32 -12.00 -13.10
CA PHE A 234 -7.19 -10.83 -12.93
C PHE A 234 -8.42 -10.81 -13.86
N LYS A 235 -8.78 -11.94 -14.48
CA LYS A 235 -9.98 -12.06 -15.33
C LYS A 235 -11.27 -11.69 -14.58
N PHE A 236 -11.39 -12.11 -13.31
CA PHE A 236 -12.52 -11.74 -12.46
C PHE A 236 -12.54 -10.23 -12.21
N THR A 237 -11.44 -9.63 -11.81
CA THR A 237 -11.28 -8.19 -11.53
C THR A 237 -11.74 -7.36 -12.74
N ARG A 238 -11.29 -7.71 -13.93
CA ARG A 238 -11.58 -6.97 -15.18
C ARG A 238 -13.08 -6.77 -15.44
N ARG A 239 -13.93 -7.67 -14.95
CA ARG A 239 -15.40 -7.61 -15.17
C ARG A 239 -16.06 -6.40 -14.49
N PHE A 240 -15.44 -5.79 -13.50
CA PHE A 240 -15.96 -4.67 -12.71
C PHE A 240 -15.48 -3.29 -13.20
N TYR A 241 -14.58 -3.27 -14.19
CA TYR A 241 -13.99 -2.05 -14.70
C TYR A 241 -14.41 -1.76 -16.13
N ILE A 242 -14.61 -0.48 -16.45
CA ILE A 242 -14.99 0.01 -17.78
C ILE A 242 -13.77 0.69 -18.43
N GLY A 243 -13.56 0.45 -19.72
CA GLY A 243 -12.48 1.07 -20.49
C GLY A 243 -11.10 0.81 -19.87
N ASP A 244 -10.29 1.85 -19.77
CA ASP A 244 -8.91 1.80 -19.27
C ASP A 244 -8.77 2.06 -17.76
N SER A 245 -9.90 2.01 -17.02
CA SER A 245 -9.85 2.20 -15.57
C SER A 245 -9.15 1.06 -14.83
N PHE A 246 -8.99 -0.11 -15.47
CA PHE A 246 -8.14 -1.20 -15.01
C PHE A 246 -7.07 -1.55 -16.02
N THR A 247 -5.81 -1.53 -15.60
CA THR A 247 -4.67 -1.99 -16.38
C THR A 247 -3.86 -3.02 -15.62
N ALA A 248 -3.41 -4.06 -16.31
CA ALA A 248 -2.50 -5.07 -15.79
C ALA A 248 -1.31 -5.20 -16.75
N ASN A 249 -0.09 -5.01 -16.25
CA ASN A 249 1.14 -5.01 -17.04
C ASN A 249 2.16 -5.96 -16.40
N PRO A 250 2.78 -6.87 -17.13
CA PRO A 250 3.82 -7.75 -16.60
C PRO A 250 5.09 -7.00 -16.19
N VAL A 251 5.29 -5.77 -16.66
CA VAL A 251 6.45 -4.93 -16.32
C VAL A 251 6.07 -3.97 -15.19
N GLY A 252 6.79 -4.05 -14.06
CA GLY A 252 6.57 -3.23 -12.86
C GLY A 252 7.76 -2.34 -12.49
N ASP A 253 8.66 -2.03 -13.43
CA ASP A 253 9.80 -1.15 -13.14
C ASP A 253 9.37 0.33 -13.01
N ALA A 254 10.27 1.15 -12.46
CA ALA A 254 10.00 2.57 -12.24
C ALA A 254 9.64 3.33 -13.53
N LYS A 255 10.19 2.93 -14.70
CA LYS A 255 9.86 3.55 -16.00
C LYS A 255 8.44 3.20 -16.44
N ALA A 256 8.01 1.96 -16.23
CA ALA A 256 6.64 1.53 -16.51
C ALA A 256 5.65 2.32 -15.65
N ILE A 257 5.92 2.45 -14.35
CA ILE A 257 5.08 3.24 -13.43
C ILE A 257 4.97 4.70 -13.87
N LEU A 258 6.06 5.32 -14.31
CA LEU A 258 6.01 6.70 -14.82
C LEU A 258 5.10 6.87 -16.04
N ARG A 259 5.09 5.90 -16.96
CA ARG A 259 4.20 5.93 -18.14
C ARG A 259 2.74 5.86 -17.73
N ILE A 260 2.43 5.08 -16.70
CA ILE A 260 1.08 4.90 -16.16
C ILE A 260 0.56 6.17 -15.47
N LEU A 261 1.46 6.97 -14.90
CA LEU A 261 1.12 8.19 -14.16
C LEU A 261 1.04 9.44 -15.07
N LYS A 262 1.43 9.34 -16.32
CA LYS A 262 1.26 10.42 -17.31
C LYS A 262 -0.18 10.56 -17.72
#